data_b1ee0142438fdefc64c155ec1ac0a651
#
_entry.id   b1ee0142438fdefc64c155ec1ac0a651
#
_cell.length_a   1.000
_cell.length_b   1.000
_cell.length_c   1.000
_cell.angle_alpha   90.00
_cell.angle_beta   90.00
_cell.angle_gamma   90.00
#
_symmetry.space_group_name_H-M   'P 1'
#
loop_
_entity.id
_entity.type
_entity.pdbx_description
1 polymer ?
#
loop_
_entity_poly.entity_id
_entity_poly.type
_entity_poly.pdbx_seq_one_letter_code
_entity_poly.pdbx_strand_id
1 'polypeptide(L)'
;MGKWAWCIPALICAALIAAPVPAYAQDGGADEDLPDGNPAAHESALPGSGGEGDEADGIRLYLDGTEIFLTDPIQNRQGRTYLPLRSFCELLGAEVVWRQDLNSVSVIRGRKEAVFGVNSGFYTVNGLVNHMADATLYLDDAINRAYIPIRYGAETFGFVAEWVDEGEPGRVYVHSTAASSGEITDNEISIAGKMVWLGQTEDELTQSMGYPNRIDESAYGLQWFIYNRNYKEFIMVGVKNRRVAGFFCNCASMGLKDELGWGAGKQDVEAAGFSKETMDFWYDPFAEDRLYAVFCMADYPGAAEQQAAFDLNQELLLRAYEMECFDVTNAFRLANAQPEVLYSTYAAKVALAYAKEMADGNFLDHFSPDGRNPMDRFEAQGIYAAVVLENLAGGYGDAMHAFRGWVESESHRQGMLEENQYLGVGAYYKQASRYRYYFVQEFYSMS
;
A
#
# COMPACT_ATOMS: atom_id res chain seq x y z
N MET A 1 -40.77 2.19 -8.01
CA MET A 1 -41.37 1.02 -7.34
C MET A 1 -40.71 -0.21 -7.93
N GLY A 2 -40.04 -0.99 -7.13
CA GLY A 2 -39.42 -2.24 -7.52
C GLY A 2 -38.10 -2.49 -6.79
N LYS A 3 -38.16 -2.73 -5.47
CA LYS A 3 -37.08 -3.29 -4.68
C LYS A 3 -36.84 -4.72 -5.14
N TRP A 4 -35.61 -5.02 -5.59
CA TRP A 4 -35.17 -6.41 -5.72
C TRP A 4 -34.05 -6.65 -4.71
N ALA A 5 -34.44 -7.10 -3.52
CA ALA A 5 -33.53 -7.75 -2.59
C ALA A 5 -33.59 -9.26 -2.90
N TRP A 6 -32.49 -9.83 -3.32
CA TRP A 6 -32.31 -11.28 -3.36
C TRP A 6 -31.32 -11.67 -2.27
N CYS A 7 -31.85 -12.09 -1.13
CA CYS A 7 -31.12 -12.91 -0.18
C CYS A 7 -30.99 -14.32 -0.80
N ILE A 8 -29.78 -14.71 -1.14
CA ILE A 8 -29.45 -16.12 -1.34
C ILE A 8 -28.95 -16.61 0.01
N PRO A 9 -29.53 -17.67 0.61
CA PRO A 9 -29.03 -18.19 1.86
C PRO A 9 -27.63 -18.78 1.63
N ALA A 10 -26.68 -18.27 2.38
CA ALA A 10 -25.32 -18.78 2.42
C ALA A 10 -25.31 -20.18 3.05
N LEU A 11 -25.08 -21.18 2.24
CA LEU A 11 -24.58 -22.47 2.71
C LEU A 11 -23.12 -22.52 2.32
N ILE A 12 -22.27 -22.19 3.27
CA ILE A 12 -20.82 -22.24 3.09
C ILE A 12 -20.29 -23.28 4.05
N CYS A 13 -19.80 -24.34 3.49
CA CYS A 13 -18.82 -25.20 4.13
C CYS A 13 -17.46 -24.54 3.98
N ALA A 14 -16.96 -23.91 5.04
CA ALA A 14 -15.53 -23.78 5.23
C ALA A 14 -15.00 -25.20 5.48
N ALA A 15 -14.63 -25.91 4.43
CA ALA A 15 -14.01 -27.22 4.55
C ALA A 15 -12.53 -27.00 4.89
N LEU A 16 -12.21 -26.99 6.17
CA LEU A 16 -10.87 -27.28 6.66
C LEU A 16 -10.55 -28.75 6.32
N ILE A 17 -9.90 -28.98 5.21
CA ILE A 17 -9.30 -30.27 4.89
C ILE A 17 -7.83 -30.20 5.25
N ALA A 18 -7.50 -30.61 6.48
CA ALA A 18 -6.12 -30.91 6.86
C ALA A 18 -5.73 -32.26 6.24
N ALA A 19 -4.84 -32.23 5.26
CA ALA A 19 -4.19 -33.42 4.75
C ALA A 19 -3.00 -33.78 5.65
N PRO A 20 -2.73 -35.09 5.94
CA PRO A 20 -1.61 -35.48 6.77
C PRO A 20 -0.27 -35.32 6.04
N VAL A 21 0.68 -34.68 6.70
CA VAL A 21 2.05 -34.48 6.25
C VAL A 21 2.82 -35.80 6.27
N PRO A 22 3.49 -36.23 5.19
CA PRO A 22 4.47 -37.31 5.28
C PRO A 22 5.80 -36.75 5.84
N ALA A 23 6.30 -37.39 6.88
CA ALA A 23 7.59 -37.12 7.49
C ALA A 23 8.71 -37.41 6.48
N TYR A 24 9.53 -36.40 6.17
CA TYR A 24 10.80 -36.59 5.49
C TYR A 24 11.94 -36.62 6.52
N ALA A 25 12.76 -37.66 6.40
CA ALA A 25 13.89 -37.95 7.26
C ALA A 25 14.96 -36.86 7.15
N GLN A 26 15.55 -36.53 8.29
CA GLN A 26 16.81 -35.79 8.40
C GLN A 26 17.94 -36.67 7.88
N ASP A 27 18.70 -36.17 6.93
CA ASP A 27 20.05 -36.66 6.67
C ASP A 27 21.06 -35.57 6.98
N GLY A 28 22.01 -35.92 7.83
CA GLY A 28 23.05 -35.04 8.30
C GLY A 28 24.23 -34.98 7.32
N GLY A 29 24.86 -33.83 7.24
CA GLY A 29 26.08 -33.64 6.45
C GLY A 29 26.85 -32.41 6.91
N ALA A 30 27.82 -32.69 7.76
CA ALA A 30 29.15 -32.11 7.94
C ALA A 30 29.39 -30.59 7.82
N ASP A 31 29.86 -30.05 8.95
CA ASP A 31 30.64 -28.83 9.15
C ASP A 31 31.77 -28.65 8.11
N GLU A 32 31.87 -27.47 7.54
CA GLU A 32 33.14 -26.90 7.09
C GLU A 32 33.34 -25.53 7.71
N ASP A 33 34.42 -25.43 8.46
CA ASP A 33 34.92 -24.27 9.19
C ASP A 33 35.15 -23.05 8.30
N LEU A 34 34.64 -21.91 8.70
CA LEU A 34 35.12 -20.59 8.28
C LEU A 34 35.68 -19.84 9.49
N PRO A 35 36.79 -19.14 9.36
CA PRO A 35 37.56 -18.65 10.48
C PRO A 35 36.94 -17.43 11.12
N ASP A 36 36.91 -17.45 12.45
CA ASP A 36 36.65 -16.34 13.35
C ASP A 36 37.61 -15.18 13.10
N GLY A 37 37.04 -14.03 12.75
CA GLY A 37 37.72 -12.76 12.74
C GLY A 37 36.92 -11.73 13.52
N ASN A 38 36.97 -11.78 14.86
CA ASN A 38 36.49 -10.77 15.73
C ASN A 38 37.58 -9.71 15.95
N PRO A 39 37.34 -8.42 15.69
CA PRO A 39 38.10 -7.36 16.34
C PRO A 39 37.26 -6.65 17.38
N ALA A 40 37.76 -6.78 18.56
CA ALA A 40 37.56 -6.09 19.83
C ALA A 40 36.83 -4.75 19.80
N ALA A 41 35.96 -4.61 20.82
CA ALA A 41 35.48 -3.36 21.37
C ALA A 41 36.63 -2.36 21.60
N HIS A 42 36.52 -1.20 20.99
CA HIS A 42 37.25 -0.02 21.45
C HIS A 42 36.23 1.02 21.96
N GLU A 43 36.19 1.08 23.27
CA GLU A 43 35.75 2.22 24.03
C GLU A 43 36.67 3.39 23.65
N SER A 44 36.17 4.48 23.10
CA SER A 44 36.93 5.71 22.96
C SER A 44 36.12 6.93 23.35
N ALA A 45 36.68 7.57 24.35
CA ALA A 45 36.32 8.82 24.98
C ALA A 45 36.09 9.95 23.97
N LEU A 46 35.17 10.84 24.31
CA LEU A 46 34.98 12.15 23.73
C LEU A 46 36.28 12.96 23.78
N PRO A 47 36.74 13.59 22.73
CA PRO A 47 37.69 14.68 22.79
C PRO A 47 36.97 16.04 22.80
N GLY A 48 37.44 16.87 23.70
CA GLY A 48 37.00 18.26 23.88
C GLY A 48 37.46 19.17 22.76
N SER A 49 36.73 20.25 22.68
CA SER A 49 36.97 21.57 22.09
C SER A 49 38.32 21.84 21.43
N GLY A 50 38.25 22.37 20.21
CA GLY A 50 39.21 23.30 19.65
C GLY A 50 39.86 22.83 18.36
N GLY A 51 39.48 23.40 17.24
CA GLY A 51 40.15 23.30 15.97
C GLY A 51 39.31 24.00 14.91
N GLU A 52 39.62 25.27 14.62
CA GLU A 52 39.24 25.93 13.38
C GLU A 52 39.82 25.09 12.23
N GLY A 53 38.98 24.40 11.51
CA GLY A 53 39.30 23.64 10.33
C GLY A 53 38.24 23.90 9.29
N ASP A 54 38.66 24.36 8.14
CA ASP A 54 37.99 24.68 6.89
C ASP A 54 36.53 24.18 6.79
N GLU A 55 35.59 25.13 6.63
CA GLU A 55 34.21 24.88 6.21
C GLU A 55 34.25 24.16 4.87
N ALA A 56 34.08 22.81 4.91
CA ALA A 56 33.88 22.01 3.73
C ALA A 56 32.52 22.33 3.15
N ASP A 57 32.46 22.80 1.91
CA ASP A 57 31.29 22.86 1.02
C ASP A 57 30.50 21.56 1.05
N GLY A 58 29.56 21.40 1.97
CA GLY A 58 28.81 20.14 2.14
C GLY A 58 27.32 20.38 2.40
N ILE A 59 26.47 19.62 1.70
CA ILE A 59 25.04 19.58 1.98
C ILE A 59 24.83 19.14 3.44
N ARG A 60 24.04 19.89 4.21
CA ARG A 60 23.70 19.56 5.60
C ARG A 60 22.37 18.79 5.67
N LEU A 61 22.32 17.74 6.46
CA LEU A 61 21.14 16.92 6.69
C LEU A 61 20.56 17.20 8.08
N TYR A 62 19.26 17.41 8.12
CA TYR A 62 18.52 17.56 9.37
C TYR A 62 17.43 16.49 9.46
N LEU A 63 17.32 15.80 10.60
CA LEU A 63 16.23 14.89 10.92
C LEU A 63 15.45 15.46 12.11
N ASP A 64 14.17 15.75 11.89
CA ASP A 64 13.26 16.35 12.90
C ASP A 64 13.90 17.59 13.60
N GLY A 65 14.57 18.44 12.82
CA GLY A 65 15.22 19.66 13.27
C GLY A 65 16.61 19.47 13.89
N THR A 66 17.08 18.22 14.03
CA THR A 66 18.43 17.92 14.55
C THR A 66 19.39 17.71 13.40
N GLU A 67 20.53 18.40 13.41
CA GLU A 67 21.59 18.21 12.38
C GLU A 67 22.23 16.82 12.52
N ILE A 68 22.34 16.12 11.41
CA ILE A 68 22.84 14.74 11.33
C ILE A 68 24.13 14.71 10.51
N PHE A 69 25.13 14.07 11.05
CA PHE A 69 26.41 13.84 10.38
C PHE A 69 26.48 12.37 9.94
N LEU A 70 26.51 12.15 8.63
CA LEU A 70 26.71 10.83 8.06
C LEU A 70 28.21 10.56 7.88
N THR A 71 28.61 9.29 8.04
CA THR A 71 30.01 8.88 7.87
C THR A 71 30.49 9.03 6.43
N ASP A 72 29.63 8.69 5.47
CA ASP A 72 29.92 8.84 4.05
C ASP A 72 29.26 10.14 3.52
N PRO A 73 29.86 10.84 2.55
CA PRO A 73 29.41 12.16 2.12
C PRO A 73 28.05 12.12 1.41
N ILE A 74 27.27 13.17 1.60
CA ILE A 74 26.08 13.42 0.79
C ILE A 74 26.55 13.85 -0.60
N GLN A 75 25.91 13.35 -1.65
CA GLN A 75 26.30 13.63 -3.03
C GLN A 75 25.17 14.34 -3.79
N ASN A 76 25.54 15.31 -4.62
CA ASN A 76 24.62 15.88 -5.61
C ASN A 76 24.98 15.33 -6.99
N ARG A 77 24.02 14.66 -7.64
CA ARG A 77 24.18 14.15 -9.01
C ARG A 77 23.00 14.61 -9.86
N GLN A 78 23.31 15.32 -10.93
CA GLN A 78 22.31 15.82 -11.87
C GLN A 78 21.18 16.62 -11.20
N GLY A 79 21.53 17.47 -10.22
CA GLY A 79 20.58 18.28 -9.47
C GLY A 79 19.74 17.50 -8.44
N ARG A 80 20.15 16.29 -8.08
CA ARG A 80 19.49 15.46 -7.08
C ARG A 80 20.44 15.12 -5.94
N THR A 81 19.92 15.18 -4.73
CA THR A 81 20.66 14.81 -3.52
C THR A 81 20.52 13.31 -3.28
N TYR A 82 21.68 12.69 -3.13
CA TYR A 82 21.81 11.27 -2.81
C TYR A 82 22.45 11.08 -1.44
N LEU A 83 21.90 10.17 -0.67
CA LEU A 83 22.44 9.79 0.63
C LEU A 83 22.99 8.36 0.60
N PRO A 84 24.05 8.07 1.38
CA PRO A 84 24.51 6.72 1.57
C PRO A 84 23.37 5.89 2.18
N LEU A 85 22.87 4.91 1.40
CA LEU A 85 21.61 4.22 1.65
C LEU A 85 21.58 3.59 3.04
N ARG A 86 22.62 2.85 3.43
CA ARG A 86 22.66 2.11 4.69
C ARG A 86 22.54 3.05 5.87
N SER A 87 23.48 3.99 6.02
CA SER A 87 23.51 4.91 7.16
C SER A 87 22.26 5.76 7.24
N PHE A 88 21.69 6.16 6.10
CA PHE A 88 20.46 6.93 6.07
C PHE A 88 19.24 6.09 6.46
N CYS A 89 19.07 4.89 5.89
CA CYS A 89 17.90 4.05 6.23
C CYS A 89 17.97 3.51 7.67
N GLU A 90 19.16 3.17 8.17
CA GLU A 90 19.37 2.78 9.57
C GLU A 90 19.04 3.93 10.53
N LEU A 91 19.36 5.18 10.18
CA LEU A 91 18.96 6.37 10.92
C LEU A 91 17.42 6.50 11.03
N LEU A 92 16.68 6.10 9.99
CA LEU A 92 15.22 6.06 9.98
C LEU A 92 14.65 4.82 10.70
N GLY A 93 15.49 3.98 11.31
CA GLY A 93 15.09 2.76 12.05
C GLY A 93 14.79 1.57 11.15
N ALA A 94 15.39 1.50 9.97
CA ALA A 94 15.26 0.38 9.05
C ALA A 94 16.52 -0.51 9.05
N GLU A 95 16.33 -1.81 8.81
CA GLU A 95 17.41 -2.77 8.53
C GLU A 95 17.74 -2.75 7.04
N VAL A 96 19.04 -2.85 6.68
CA VAL A 96 19.50 -2.81 5.30
C VAL A 96 20.27 -4.07 4.95
N VAL A 97 19.74 -4.87 4.01
CA VAL A 97 20.28 -6.16 3.58
C VAL A 97 20.66 -6.11 2.10
N TRP A 98 21.90 -6.41 1.80
CA TRP A 98 22.37 -6.57 0.42
C TRP A 98 21.96 -7.94 -0.14
N ARG A 99 21.32 -7.94 -1.31
CA ARG A 99 20.91 -9.14 -2.06
C ARG A 99 21.84 -9.31 -3.26
N GLN A 100 22.93 -10.05 -3.08
CA GLN A 100 23.96 -10.20 -4.10
C GLN A 100 23.46 -10.92 -5.35
N ASP A 101 22.59 -11.92 -5.18
CA ASP A 101 21.96 -12.70 -6.25
C ASP A 101 21.04 -11.88 -7.16
N LEU A 102 20.43 -10.84 -6.61
CA LEU A 102 19.48 -9.96 -7.30
C LEU A 102 20.08 -8.60 -7.66
N ASN A 103 21.34 -8.34 -7.33
CA ASN A 103 21.99 -7.04 -7.45
C ASN A 103 21.10 -5.90 -6.93
N SER A 104 20.59 -6.08 -5.71
CA SER A 104 19.62 -5.20 -5.10
C SER A 104 19.86 -5.00 -3.60
N VAL A 105 19.23 -3.99 -3.04
CA VAL A 105 19.23 -3.73 -1.59
C VAL A 105 17.82 -3.85 -1.06
N SER A 106 17.63 -4.72 -0.07
CA SER A 106 16.42 -4.83 0.71
C SER A 106 16.54 -3.93 1.93
N VAL A 107 15.56 -3.06 2.14
CA VAL A 107 15.46 -2.17 3.28
C VAL A 107 14.16 -2.52 4.02
N ILE A 108 14.29 -2.89 5.30
CA ILE A 108 13.19 -3.42 6.09
C ILE A 108 12.95 -2.51 7.30
N ARG A 109 11.71 -2.00 7.43
CA ARG A 109 11.29 -1.25 8.61
C ARG A 109 9.96 -1.79 9.12
N GLY A 110 9.98 -2.44 10.26
CA GLY A 110 8.81 -3.17 10.77
C GLY A 110 8.43 -4.31 9.81
N ARG A 111 7.21 -4.24 9.24
CA ARG A 111 6.71 -5.22 8.25
C ARG A 111 6.82 -4.72 6.81
N LYS A 112 7.39 -3.56 6.58
CA LYS A 112 7.57 -3.01 5.25
C LYS A 112 8.96 -3.37 4.73
N GLU A 113 9.01 -4.05 3.59
CA GLU A 113 10.22 -4.32 2.84
C GLU A 113 10.20 -3.53 1.53
N ALA A 114 11.24 -2.74 1.31
CA ALA A 114 11.50 -2.09 0.03
C ALA A 114 12.73 -2.71 -0.62
N VAL A 115 12.63 -3.14 -1.88
CA VAL A 115 13.76 -3.72 -2.62
C VAL A 115 14.13 -2.80 -3.78
N PHE A 116 15.32 -2.24 -3.71
CA PHE A 116 15.87 -1.31 -4.69
C PHE A 116 16.91 -2.02 -5.57
N GLY A 117 16.65 -2.11 -6.86
CA GLY A 117 17.63 -2.62 -7.83
C GLY A 117 18.74 -1.59 -8.09
N VAL A 118 20.01 -2.05 -8.11
CA VAL A 118 21.15 -1.18 -8.46
C VAL A 118 21.05 -0.78 -9.92
N ASN A 119 21.21 0.52 -10.19
CA ASN A 119 21.06 1.14 -11.52
C ASN A 119 19.67 0.91 -12.14
N SER A 120 18.66 0.66 -11.32
CA SER A 120 17.26 0.51 -11.73
C SER A 120 16.46 1.75 -11.33
N GLY A 121 15.62 2.24 -12.23
CA GLY A 121 14.58 3.22 -11.92
C GLY A 121 13.35 2.61 -11.25
N PHE A 122 13.32 1.28 -11.04
CA PHE A 122 12.22 0.58 -10.39
C PHE A 122 12.66 0.01 -9.04
N TYR A 123 11.74 0.02 -8.10
CA TYR A 123 11.88 -0.63 -6.79
C TYR A 123 10.55 -1.27 -6.39
N THR A 124 10.57 -2.17 -5.43
CA THR A 124 9.32 -2.75 -4.90
C THR A 124 9.14 -2.34 -3.45
N VAL A 125 7.88 -2.19 -3.04
CA VAL A 125 7.49 -2.06 -1.63
C VAL A 125 6.48 -3.16 -1.34
N ASN A 126 6.81 -4.07 -0.45
CA ASN A 126 6.04 -5.29 -0.16
C ASN A 126 5.65 -6.06 -1.45
N GLY A 127 6.60 -6.16 -2.39
CA GLY A 127 6.41 -6.82 -3.68
C GLY A 127 5.75 -5.98 -4.77
N LEU A 128 5.21 -4.79 -4.46
CA LEU A 128 4.60 -3.88 -5.43
C LEU A 128 5.66 -3.05 -6.14
N VAL A 129 5.60 -3.02 -7.46
CA VAL A 129 6.55 -2.28 -8.29
C VAL A 129 6.23 -0.79 -8.23
N ASN A 130 7.24 0.01 -7.92
CA ASN A 130 7.22 1.47 -7.93
C ASN A 130 8.31 1.99 -8.88
N HIS A 131 8.20 3.24 -9.29
CA HIS A 131 9.13 3.87 -10.21
C HIS A 131 9.78 5.12 -9.59
N MET A 132 11.11 5.20 -9.68
CA MET A 132 11.86 6.41 -9.37
C MET A 132 11.97 7.24 -10.64
N ALA A 133 11.12 8.27 -10.76
CA ALA A 133 11.18 9.16 -11.92
C ALA A 133 12.54 9.84 -12.01
N ASP A 134 13.23 9.67 -13.14
CA ASP A 134 14.53 10.26 -13.46
C ASP A 134 15.65 10.01 -12.44
N ALA A 135 15.56 8.96 -11.65
CA ALA A 135 16.55 8.61 -10.63
C ALA A 135 16.78 7.10 -10.55
N THR A 136 17.93 6.70 -10.04
CA THR A 136 18.25 5.29 -9.78
C THR A 136 19.05 5.18 -8.49
N LEU A 137 18.90 4.07 -7.78
CA LEU A 137 19.91 3.70 -6.80
C LEU A 137 21.20 3.33 -7.54
N TYR A 138 22.34 3.82 -7.08
CA TYR A 138 23.63 3.46 -7.67
C TYR A 138 24.65 2.99 -6.62
N LEU A 139 25.63 2.23 -7.06
CA LEU A 139 26.78 1.83 -6.27
C LEU A 139 27.96 2.77 -6.59
N ASP A 140 28.56 3.36 -5.58
CA ASP A 140 29.82 4.07 -5.68
C ASP A 140 30.95 3.05 -5.49
N ASP A 141 31.55 2.61 -6.60
CA ASP A 141 32.57 1.56 -6.60
C ASP A 141 33.87 2.01 -5.91
N ALA A 142 34.12 3.31 -5.82
CA ALA A 142 35.37 3.84 -5.20
C ALA A 142 35.36 3.60 -3.68
N ILE A 143 34.20 3.67 -3.05
CA ILE A 143 34.04 3.52 -1.61
C ILE A 143 33.16 2.31 -1.24
N ASN A 144 32.66 1.59 -2.25
CA ASN A 144 31.78 0.43 -2.12
C ASN A 144 30.53 0.74 -1.26
N ARG A 145 29.79 1.81 -1.65
CA ARG A 145 28.59 2.28 -0.97
C ARG A 145 27.43 2.43 -1.95
N ALA A 146 26.27 1.96 -1.56
CA ALA A 146 25.04 2.21 -2.29
C ALA A 146 24.46 3.57 -1.90
N TYR A 147 24.03 4.35 -2.89
CA TYR A 147 23.44 5.66 -2.74
C TYR A 147 22.01 5.68 -3.25
N ILE A 148 21.11 6.27 -2.47
CA ILE A 148 19.70 6.40 -2.80
C ILE A 148 19.31 7.88 -2.92
N PRO A 149 18.49 8.27 -3.92
CA PRO A 149 17.93 9.61 -3.93
C PRO A 149 17.14 9.84 -2.64
N ILE A 150 17.42 10.91 -1.91
CA ILE A 150 16.91 11.14 -0.56
C ILE A 150 15.39 11.01 -0.47
N ARG A 151 14.67 11.56 -1.46
CA ARG A 151 13.22 11.50 -1.51
C ARG A 151 12.71 10.07 -1.41
N TYR A 152 13.20 9.18 -2.27
CA TYR A 152 12.74 7.78 -2.30
C TYR A 152 13.17 7.00 -1.05
N GLY A 153 14.34 7.30 -0.48
CA GLY A 153 14.78 6.71 0.78
C GLY A 153 13.94 7.16 1.99
N ALA A 154 13.58 8.44 2.04
CA ALA A 154 12.77 9.00 3.13
C ALA A 154 11.30 8.61 2.99
N GLU A 155 10.70 8.94 1.85
CA GLU A 155 9.27 8.81 1.64
C GLU A 155 8.80 7.36 1.64
N THR A 156 9.62 6.41 1.18
CA THR A 156 9.31 4.98 1.27
C THR A 156 8.98 4.56 2.70
N PHE A 157 9.54 5.21 3.71
CA PHE A 157 9.34 4.86 5.12
C PHE A 157 8.53 5.89 5.91
N GLY A 158 7.82 6.79 5.22
CA GLY A 158 6.88 7.72 5.85
C GLY A 158 7.53 9.00 6.41
N PHE A 159 8.64 9.43 5.81
CA PHE A 159 9.26 10.72 6.10
C PHE A 159 9.13 11.64 4.88
N VAL A 160 9.13 12.94 5.11
CA VAL A 160 9.21 13.94 4.04
C VAL A 160 10.63 14.46 3.96
N ALA A 161 11.17 14.56 2.73
CA ALA A 161 12.46 15.17 2.47
C ALA A 161 12.25 16.49 1.73
N GLU A 162 12.71 17.58 2.32
CA GLU A 162 12.61 18.93 1.78
C GLU A 162 14.00 19.50 1.54
N TRP A 163 14.21 20.07 0.36
CA TRP A 163 15.42 20.82 0.03
C TRP A 163 15.17 22.31 0.23
N VAL A 164 16.03 22.96 1.02
CA VAL A 164 15.97 24.41 1.24
C VAL A 164 17.25 25.05 0.72
N ASP A 165 17.09 25.90 -0.28
CA ASP A 165 18.18 26.65 -0.93
C ASP A 165 18.27 28.06 -0.33
N GLU A 166 18.64 28.14 0.94
CA GLU A 166 18.89 29.40 1.64
C GLU A 166 20.40 29.65 1.81
N GLY A 167 21.11 29.73 0.68
CA GLY A 167 22.57 29.99 0.66
C GLY A 167 23.39 28.67 0.71
N GLU A 168 24.70 28.81 0.47
CA GLU A 168 25.64 27.68 0.59
C GLU A 168 26.12 27.54 2.05
N PRO A 169 26.18 26.30 2.61
CA PRO A 169 25.84 25.03 1.98
C PRO A 169 24.34 24.76 1.96
N GLY A 170 23.85 24.04 0.90
CA GLY A 170 22.46 23.60 0.79
C GLY A 170 22.01 22.71 1.96
N ARG A 171 20.75 22.83 2.33
CA ARG A 171 20.18 22.08 3.48
C ARG A 171 19.10 21.13 3.04
N VAL A 172 19.12 19.93 3.61
CA VAL A 172 18.07 18.93 3.43
C VAL A 172 17.45 18.64 4.77
N TYR A 173 16.15 18.83 4.85
CA TYR A 173 15.37 18.49 6.01
C TYR A 173 14.61 17.20 5.73
N VAL A 174 14.77 16.21 6.64
CA VAL A 174 13.97 15.01 6.70
C VAL A 174 13.20 15.06 8.00
N HIS A 175 11.90 15.01 7.94
CA HIS A 175 11.08 15.04 9.13
C HIS A 175 9.93 14.04 9.04
N SER A 176 9.58 13.50 10.18
CA SER A 176 8.32 12.82 10.37
C SER A 176 7.23 13.87 10.17
N THR A 177 6.22 13.54 9.40
CA THR A 177 5.14 14.49 9.14
C THR A 177 4.44 14.86 10.44
N ALA A 178 4.60 16.12 10.86
CA ALA A 178 3.93 16.62 12.06
C ALA A 178 2.41 16.73 11.82
N ALA A 179 1.64 16.33 12.83
CA ALA A 179 0.21 16.51 12.85
C ALA A 179 -0.15 18.00 12.76
N SER A 180 -1.03 18.38 11.83
CA SER A 180 -1.62 19.71 11.85
C SER A 180 -2.62 19.81 13.01
N SER A 181 -2.56 20.89 13.79
CA SER A 181 -3.42 21.13 14.96
C SER A 181 -4.69 21.94 14.62
N GLY A 182 -5.14 21.91 13.37
CA GLY A 182 -6.34 22.59 12.92
C GLY A 182 -7.63 21.80 13.25
N GLU A 183 -8.72 22.51 13.46
CA GLU A 183 -10.06 21.91 13.54
C GLU A 183 -10.45 21.33 12.18
N ILE A 184 -10.91 20.06 12.15
CA ILE A 184 -11.29 19.38 10.91
C ILE A 184 -12.71 19.79 10.54
N THR A 185 -12.94 20.16 9.27
CA THR A 185 -14.25 20.56 8.75
C THR A 185 -14.98 19.43 8.01
N ASP A 186 -16.16 19.71 7.45
CA ASP A 186 -17.03 18.70 6.83
C ASP A 186 -16.46 18.01 5.58
N ASN A 187 -15.53 18.67 4.87
CA ASN A 187 -14.97 18.17 3.61
C ASN A 187 -13.46 17.83 3.74
N GLU A 188 -13.06 17.51 4.94
CA GLU A 188 -11.67 17.27 5.31
C GLU A 188 -11.54 15.92 6.03
N ILE A 189 -10.36 15.32 5.88
CA ILE A 189 -9.95 14.14 6.61
C ILE A 189 -8.50 14.31 7.09
N SER A 190 -8.22 13.84 8.29
CA SER A 190 -6.87 13.74 8.83
C SER A 190 -6.38 12.30 8.74
N ILE A 191 -5.15 12.11 8.28
CA ILE A 191 -4.47 10.82 8.29
C ILE A 191 -3.20 10.95 9.12
N ALA A 192 -3.21 10.39 10.32
CA ALA A 192 -2.12 10.55 11.27
C ALA A 192 -1.70 12.04 11.45
N GLY A 193 -2.68 12.94 11.46
CA GLY A 193 -2.50 14.38 11.61
C GLY A 193 -2.17 15.18 10.35
N LYS A 194 -2.01 14.52 9.21
CA LYS A 194 -1.86 15.18 7.90
C LYS A 194 -3.25 15.44 7.32
N MET A 195 -3.49 16.68 6.87
CA MET A 195 -4.81 17.08 6.39
C MET A 195 -4.95 16.90 4.88
N VAL A 196 -6.10 16.38 4.47
CA VAL A 196 -6.57 16.31 3.08
C VAL A 196 -7.96 16.89 3.01
N TRP A 197 -8.23 17.83 2.08
CA TRP A 197 -9.53 18.47 1.94
C TRP A 197 -9.92 18.68 0.48
N LEU A 198 -11.21 18.75 0.20
CA LEU A 198 -11.71 19.06 -1.14
C LEU A 198 -11.29 20.46 -1.58
N GLY A 199 -10.78 20.56 -2.81
CA GLY A 199 -10.26 21.80 -3.40
C GLY A 199 -8.81 22.10 -3.07
N GLN A 200 -8.15 21.36 -2.17
CA GLN A 200 -6.71 21.44 -1.91
C GLN A 200 -5.93 21.32 -3.23
N THR A 201 -4.95 22.16 -3.43
CA THR A 201 -4.09 22.07 -4.62
C THR A 201 -3.18 20.85 -4.53
N GLU A 202 -2.76 20.34 -5.68
CA GLU A 202 -1.79 19.24 -5.77
C GLU A 202 -0.47 19.55 -5.05
N ASP A 203 -0.04 20.83 -5.09
CA ASP A 203 1.17 21.29 -4.42
C ASP A 203 1.00 21.28 -2.89
N GLU A 204 -0.14 21.77 -2.36
CA GLU A 204 -0.49 21.67 -0.92
C GLU A 204 -0.65 20.22 -0.47
N LEU A 205 -1.29 19.37 -1.29
CA LEU A 205 -1.39 17.93 -1.03
C LEU A 205 0.00 17.29 -0.93
N THR A 206 0.87 17.60 -1.89
CA THR A 206 2.24 17.07 -1.91
C THR A 206 3.04 17.57 -0.72
N GLN A 207 2.84 18.81 -0.31
CA GLN A 207 3.50 19.37 0.88
C GLN A 207 3.04 18.66 2.17
N SER A 208 1.75 18.33 2.31
CA SER A 208 1.23 17.68 3.52
C SER A 208 1.43 16.16 3.53
N MET A 209 1.21 15.49 2.39
CA MET A 209 1.22 14.04 2.29
C MET A 209 2.50 13.45 1.69
N GLY A 210 3.33 14.28 1.05
CA GLY A 210 4.42 13.83 0.18
C GLY A 210 3.91 13.42 -1.20
N TYR A 211 4.77 12.76 -2.00
CA TYR A 211 4.37 12.22 -3.29
C TYR A 211 3.61 10.90 -3.11
N PRO A 212 2.58 10.64 -3.96
CA PRO A 212 1.89 9.37 -3.93
C PRO A 212 2.83 8.22 -4.30
N ASN A 213 2.58 7.04 -3.77
CA ASN A 213 3.32 5.83 -4.12
C ASN A 213 3.00 5.33 -5.52
N ARG A 214 1.76 5.54 -5.93
CA ARG A 214 1.21 5.14 -7.22
C ARG A 214 0.15 6.15 -7.62
N ILE A 215 -0.02 6.34 -8.92
CA ILE A 215 -1.12 7.12 -9.50
C ILE A 215 -1.90 6.17 -10.39
N ASP A 216 -3.18 6.02 -10.09
CA ASP A 216 -4.09 5.14 -10.82
C ASP A 216 -5.10 5.96 -11.61
N GLU A 217 -5.45 5.50 -12.80
CA GLU A 217 -6.59 6.02 -13.55
C GLU A 217 -7.89 5.62 -12.88
N SER A 218 -8.94 6.41 -13.08
CA SER A 218 -10.23 6.21 -12.43
C SER A 218 -11.38 6.38 -13.42
N ALA A 219 -12.44 5.63 -13.23
CA ALA A 219 -13.71 5.83 -13.95
C ALA A 219 -14.45 7.11 -13.49
N TYR A 220 -13.98 7.77 -12.45
CA TYR A 220 -14.56 9.02 -11.93
C TYR A 220 -14.08 10.28 -12.66
N GLY A 221 -13.22 10.13 -13.68
CA GLY A 221 -12.66 11.26 -14.44
C GLY A 221 -11.65 12.09 -13.63
N LEU A 222 -11.01 11.48 -12.66
CA LEU A 222 -9.90 11.97 -11.85
C LEU A 222 -8.82 10.91 -11.81
N GLN A 223 -7.66 11.23 -11.27
CA GLN A 223 -6.61 10.26 -10.96
C GLN A 223 -6.56 10.00 -9.45
N TRP A 224 -6.46 8.75 -9.05
CA TRP A 224 -6.22 8.38 -7.67
C TRP A 224 -4.73 8.46 -7.34
N PHE A 225 -4.36 9.36 -6.44
CA PHE A 225 -3.05 9.43 -5.82
C PHE A 225 -3.05 8.50 -4.60
N ILE A 226 -2.32 7.39 -4.69
CA ILE A 226 -2.34 6.31 -3.71
C ILE A 226 -1.21 6.50 -2.69
N TYR A 227 -1.57 6.64 -1.42
CA TYR A 227 -0.65 6.71 -0.29
C TYR A 227 -0.75 5.43 0.53
N ASN A 228 0.07 4.43 0.19
CA ASN A 228 0.03 3.08 0.78
C ASN A 228 1.38 2.61 1.35
N ARG A 229 2.31 3.51 1.65
CA ARG A 229 3.60 3.18 2.27
C ARG A 229 3.44 2.51 3.63
N ASN A 230 2.40 2.92 4.34
CA ASN A 230 1.99 2.39 5.63
C ASN A 230 0.47 2.26 5.62
N TYR A 231 -0.04 1.04 5.59
CA TYR A 231 -1.49 0.83 5.53
C TYR A 231 -2.24 1.31 6.78
N LYS A 232 -1.55 1.62 7.89
CA LYS A 232 -2.15 2.34 9.01
C LYS A 232 -2.50 3.79 8.68
N GLU A 233 -1.88 4.34 7.64
CA GLU A 233 -2.05 5.72 7.15
C GLU A 233 -2.54 5.73 5.69
N PHE A 234 -3.18 4.65 5.25
CA PHE A 234 -3.64 4.50 3.88
C PHE A 234 -4.73 5.49 3.52
N ILE A 235 -4.55 6.15 2.39
CA ILE A 235 -5.58 6.97 1.75
C ILE A 235 -5.38 6.98 0.23
N MET A 236 -6.46 7.01 -0.51
CA MET A 236 -6.52 7.33 -1.93
C MET A 236 -7.07 8.75 -2.07
N VAL A 237 -6.34 9.63 -2.74
CA VAL A 237 -6.76 11.02 -2.96
C VAL A 237 -7.02 11.24 -4.44
N GLY A 238 -8.26 11.55 -4.78
CA GLY A 238 -8.69 11.83 -6.15
C GLY A 238 -8.31 13.23 -6.59
N VAL A 239 -7.47 13.35 -7.61
CA VAL A 239 -6.99 14.62 -8.13
C VAL A 239 -7.54 14.85 -9.54
N LYS A 240 -8.17 16.01 -9.75
CA LYS A 240 -8.70 16.48 -11.03
C LYS A 240 -8.30 17.93 -11.25
N ASN A 241 -7.73 18.24 -12.40
CA ASN A 241 -7.31 19.60 -12.71
C ASN A 241 -6.35 20.19 -11.63
N ARG A 242 -5.43 19.39 -11.11
CA ARG A 242 -4.46 19.76 -10.06
C ARG A 242 -5.10 20.18 -8.72
N ARG A 243 -6.30 19.66 -8.43
CA ARG A 243 -6.98 19.88 -7.16
C ARG A 243 -7.59 18.58 -6.66
N VAL A 244 -7.63 18.43 -5.34
CA VAL A 244 -8.33 17.33 -4.68
C VAL A 244 -9.82 17.45 -4.98
N ALA A 245 -10.37 16.44 -5.64
CA ALA A 245 -11.77 16.32 -6.01
C ALA A 245 -12.48 15.19 -5.25
N GLY A 246 -11.75 14.37 -4.52
CA GLY A 246 -12.29 13.30 -3.69
C GLY A 246 -11.22 12.61 -2.87
N PHE A 247 -11.64 11.73 -1.97
CA PHE A 247 -10.74 10.81 -1.26
C PHE A 247 -11.49 9.56 -0.80
N PHE A 248 -10.75 8.48 -0.66
CA PHE A 248 -11.22 7.25 0.00
C PHE A 248 -10.22 6.85 1.08
N CYS A 249 -10.72 6.51 2.26
CA CYS A 249 -9.90 6.06 3.36
C CYS A 249 -10.62 4.98 4.18
N ASN A 250 -9.88 3.94 4.55
CA ASN A 250 -10.35 2.88 5.44
C ASN A 250 -9.25 2.44 6.43
N CYS A 251 -8.35 3.34 6.80
CA CYS A 251 -7.28 3.08 7.75
C CYS A 251 -7.64 3.50 9.19
N ALA A 252 -6.98 2.88 10.17
CA ALA A 252 -7.24 3.14 11.58
C ALA A 252 -6.83 4.54 12.05
N SER A 253 -5.95 5.25 11.32
CA SER A 253 -5.47 6.59 11.70
C SER A 253 -6.30 7.72 11.10
N MET A 254 -7.41 7.41 10.44
CA MET A 254 -8.29 8.46 9.92
C MET A 254 -8.95 9.22 11.05
N GLY A 255 -8.97 10.54 10.94
CA GLY A 255 -9.67 11.46 11.82
C GLY A 255 -10.63 12.36 11.04
N LEU A 256 -11.77 12.60 11.60
CA LEU A 256 -12.85 13.47 11.09
C LEU A 256 -13.13 14.55 12.12
N LYS A 257 -14.00 15.51 11.78
CA LYS A 257 -14.45 16.51 12.76
C LYS A 257 -15.04 15.85 14.02
N ASP A 258 -15.10 16.60 15.12
CA ASP A 258 -15.63 16.17 16.41
C ASP A 258 -14.92 14.93 16.98
N GLU A 259 -13.60 14.78 16.68
CA GLU A 259 -12.77 13.63 17.11
C GLU A 259 -13.28 12.27 16.62
N LEU A 260 -14.15 12.26 15.62
CA LEU A 260 -14.63 11.03 14.98
C LEU A 260 -13.54 10.41 14.11
N GLY A 261 -13.69 9.12 13.80
CA GLY A 261 -12.74 8.39 12.96
C GLY A 261 -13.07 6.90 12.86
N TRP A 262 -12.08 6.08 12.59
CA TRP A 262 -12.25 4.64 12.54
C TRP A 262 -12.90 4.10 13.83
N GLY A 263 -13.91 3.26 13.67
CA GLY A 263 -14.63 2.66 14.78
C GLY A 263 -15.65 3.58 15.46
N ALA A 264 -15.86 4.80 14.97
CA ALA A 264 -16.93 5.69 15.45
C ALA A 264 -18.30 5.04 15.26
N GLY A 265 -19.20 5.25 16.21
CA GLY A 265 -20.57 4.76 16.13
C GLY A 265 -21.34 5.49 15.03
N LYS A 266 -22.20 4.78 14.31
CA LYS A 266 -23.04 5.35 13.24
C LYS A 266 -23.86 6.54 13.71
N GLN A 267 -24.44 6.48 14.92
CA GLN A 267 -25.24 7.57 15.48
C GLN A 267 -24.42 8.83 15.74
N ASP A 268 -23.16 8.70 16.16
CA ASP A 268 -22.27 9.82 16.42
C ASP A 268 -21.90 10.54 15.12
N VAL A 269 -21.57 9.75 14.07
CA VAL A 269 -21.27 10.27 12.72
C VAL A 269 -22.49 10.97 12.12
N GLU A 270 -23.70 10.39 12.25
CA GLU A 270 -24.94 11.02 11.78
C GLU A 270 -25.27 12.31 12.54
N ALA A 271 -24.99 12.34 13.86
CA ALA A 271 -25.22 13.52 14.70
C ALA A 271 -24.25 14.67 14.38
N ALA A 272 -23.06 14.38 13.90
CA ALA A 272 -22.07 15.38 13.51
C ALA A 272 -22.49 16.21 12.28
N GLY A 273 -23.49 15.76 11.51
CA GLY A 273 -24.13 16.56 10.46
C GLY A 273 -23.23 16.80 9.23
N PHE A 274 -22.45 15.80 8.82
CA PHE A 274 -21.67 15.85 7.57
C PHE A 274 -22.59 16.02 6.33
N SER A 275 -22.04 16.63 5.30
CA SER A 275 -22.73 16.74 4.00
C SER A 275 -22.87 15.36 3.35
N LYS A 276 -24.10 14.88 3.19
CA LYS A 276 -24.40 13.62 2.50
C LYS A 276 -24.31 13.73 0.96
N GLU A 277 -24.09 14.92 0.45
CA GLU A 277 -23.88 15.14 -0.98
C GLU A 277 -22.46 14.80 -1.41
N THR A 278 -21.50 14.98 -0.50
CA THR A 278 -20.08 14.78 -0.76
C THR A 278 -19.46 13.63 0.02
N MET A 279 -20.02 13.25 1.18
CA MET A 279 -19.45 12.25 2.09
C MET A 279 -20.35 11.01 2.18
N ASP A 280 -19.81 9.84 1.90
CA ASP A 280 -20.43 8.53 2.11
C ASP A 280 -19.64 7.75 3.19
N PHE A 281 -20.33 7.39 4.26
CA PHE A 281 -19.76 6.71 5.41
C PHE A 281 -20.17 5.25 5.41
N TRP A 282 -19.21 4.35 5.45
CA TRP A 282 -19.43 2.90 5.39
C TRP A 282 -19.26 2.26 6.77
N TYR A 283 -20.28 1.51 7.18
CA TYR A 283 -20.36 0.90 8.51
C TYR A 283 -20.31 -0.62 8.41
N ASP A 284 -19.51 -1.22 9.31
CA ASP A 284 -19.36 -2.66 9.41
C ASP A 284 -20.54 -3.28 10.17
N PRO A 285 -21.45 -4.02 9.49
CA PRO A 285 -22.65 -4.56 10.14
C PRO A 285 -22.33 -5.69 11.14
N PHE A 286 -21.12 -6.24 11.10
CA PHE A 286 -20.64 -7.29 11.99
C PHE A 286 -19.79 -6.76 13.15
N ALA A 287 -19.59 -5.43 13.22
CA ALA A 287 -18.88 -4.73 14.26
C ALA A 287 -19.73 -3.57 14.84
N GLU A 288 -20.99 -3.84 15.21
CA GLU A 288 -21.90 -2.88 15.83
C GLU A 288 -22.12 -1.60 14.99
N ASP A 289 -22.21 -1.71 13.68
CA ASP A 289 -22.31 -0.58 12.74
C ASP A 289 -21.21 0.49 12.99
N ARG A 290 -19.98 0.05 13.25
CA ARG A 290 -18.83 0.94 13.38
C ARG A 290 -18.34 1.42 12.03
N LEU A 291 -17.97 2.71 11.96
CA LEU A 291 -17.37 3.32 10.78
C LEU A 291 -16.06 2.61 10.41
N TYR A 292 -15.97 2.11 9.18
CA TYR A 292 -14.74 1.47 8.68
C TYR A 292 -14.18 2.13 7.42
N ALA A 293 -14.94 2.95 6.73
CA ALA A 293 -14.44 3.68 5.56
C ALA A 293 -15.22 4.97 5.33
N VAL A 294 -14.54 5.91 4.69
CA VAL A 294 -15.11 7.16 4.20
C VAL A 294 -14.80 7.29 2.73
N PHE A 295 -15.82 7.56 1.93
CA PHE A 295 -15.70 7.90 0.52
C PHE A 295 -16.23 9.30 0.31
N CYS A 296 -15.37 10.21 -0.16
CA CYS A 296 -15.71 11.60 -0.40
C CYS A 296 -15.49 11.95 -1.86
N MET A 297 -16.45 12.64 -2.45
CA MET A 297 -16.37 13.09 -3.83
C MET A 297 -17.05 14.44 -3.98
N ALA A 298 -16.34 15.43 -4.52
CA ALA A 298 -16.90 16.77 -4.76
C ALA A 298 -18.00 16.76 -5.82
N ASP A 299 -17.85 15.88 -6.83
CA ASP A 299 -18.81 15.75 -7.94
C ASP A 299 -18.76 14.30 -8.45
N TYR A 300 -19.88 13.61 -8.34
CA TYR A 300 -20.03 12.25 -8.83
C TYR A 300 -20.38 12.27 -10.32
N PRO A 301 -19.53 11.74 -11.20
CA PRO A 301 -19.88 11.61 -12.61
C PRO A 301 -21.07 10.67 -12.80
N GLY A 302 -21.91 10.98 -13.76
CA GLY A 302 -23.02 10.11 -14.13
C GLY A 302 -22.56 8.74 -14.65
N ALA A 303 -23.41 7.71 -14.56
CA ALA A 303 -23.06 6.35 -14.97
C ALA A 303 -22.60 6.26 -16.43
N ALA A 304 -23.11 7.10 -17.32
CA ALA A 304 -22.68 7.15 -18.72
C ALA A 304 -21.27 7.72 -18.88
N GLU A 305 -20.90 8.72 -18.07
CA GLU A 305 -19.56 9.32 -18.04
C GLU A 305 -18.55 8.36 -17.47
N GLN A 306 -18.88 7.64 -16.39
CA GLN A 306 -18.05 6.59 -15.81
C GLN A 306 -17.81 5.47 -16.82
N GLN A 307 -18.86 5.03 -17.54
CA GLN A 307 -18.71 3.99 -18.55
C GLN A 307 -17.82 4.46 -19.71
N ALA A 308 -17.98 5.72 -20.16
CA ALA A 308 -17.13 6.27 -21.22
C ALA A 308 -15.66 6.37 -20.81
N ALA A 309 -15.38 6.80 -19.57
CA ALA A 309 -14.02 6.84 -19.01
C ALA A 309 -13.43 5.43 -18.91
N PHE A 310 -14.23 4.46 -18.50
CA PHE A 310 -13.82 3.05 -18.41
C PHE A 310 -13.51 2.48 -19.82
N ASP A 311 -14.36 2.71 -20.80
CA ASP A 311 -14.17 2.19 -22.16
C ASP A 311 -12.90 2.74 -22.84
N LEU A 312 -12.49 3.96 -22.48
CA LEU A 312 -11.25 4.58 -22.96
C LEU A 312 -9.98 3.95 -22.36
N ASN A 313 -10.04 3.52 -21.11
CA ASN A 313 -8.88 3.10 -20.33
C ASN A 313 -9.05 1.73 -19.68
N GLN A 314 -9.85 0.84 -20.26
CA GLN A 314 -10.29 -0.41 -19.64
C GLN A 314 -9.15 -1.24 -19.03
N GLU A 315 -8.05 -1.45 -19.75
CA GLU A 315 -6.93 -2.26 -19.27
C GLU A 315 -6.25 -1.62 -18.05
N LEU A 316 -6.01 -0.30 -18.10
CA LEU A 316 -5.38 0.44 -17.01
C LEU A 316 -6.27 0.45 -15.77
N LEU A 317 -7.60 0.65 -15.96
CA LEU A 317 -8.55 0.66 -14.86
C LEU A 317 -8.70 -0.71 -14.20
N LEU A 318 -8.73 -1.80 -14.96
CA LEU A 318 -8.79 -3.15 -14.37
C LEU A 318 -7.55 -3.46 -13.55
N ARG A 319 -6.37 -3.06 -14.03
CA ARG A 319 -5.12 -3.20 -13.25
C ARG A 319 -5.11 -2.31 -12.01
N ALA A 320 -5.62 -1.08 -12.10
CA ALA A 320 -5.81 -0.21 -10.94
C ALA A 320 -6.73 -0.88 -9.91
N TYR A 321 -7.86 -1.40 -10.32
CA TYR A 321 -8.81 -2.09 -9.46
C TYR A 321 -8.21 -3.30 -8.73
N GLU A 322 -7.36 -4.10 -9.40
CA GLU A 322 -6.64 -5.20 -8.77
C GLU A 322 -5.77 -4.71 -7.59
N MET A 323 -5.03 -3.62 -7.83
CA MET A 323 -4.14 -3.07 -6.83
C MET A 323 -4.88 -2.28 -5.73
N GLU A 324 -5.93 -1.56 -6.08
CA GLU A 324 -6.80 -0.88 -5.13
C GLU A 324 -7.49 -1.87 -4.18
N CYS A 325 -8.03 -3.00 -4.70
CA CYS A 325 -8.58 -4.07 -3.87
C CYS A 325 -7.55 -4.64 -2.89
N PHE A 326 -6.30 -4.81 -3.33
CA PHE A 326 -5.21 -5.25 -2.46
C PHE A 326 -4.92 -4.23 -1.35
N ASP A 327 -4.82 -2.95 -1.72
CA ASP A 327 -4.50 -1.86 -0.79
C ASP A 327 -5.59 -1.68 0.29
N VAL A 328 -6.86 -1.58 -0.13
CA VAL A 328 -7.98 -1.39 0.81
C VAL A 328 -8.13 -2.61 1.74
N THR A 329 -7.82 -3.81 1.25
CA THR A 329 -7.82 -5.03 2.07
C THR A 329 -6.74 -4.98 3.15
N ASN A 330 -5.52 -4.57 2.82
CA ASN A 330 -4.44 -4.45 3.80
C ASN A 330 -4.70 -3.35 4.84
N ALA A 331 -5.25 -2.20 4.41
CA ALA A 331 -5.66 -1.15 5.33
C ALA A 331 -6.73 -1.65 6.32
N PHE A 332 -7.74 -2.37 5.82
CA PHE A 332 -8.80 -2.98 6.64
C PHE A 332 -8.26 -4.05 7.59
N ARG A 333 -7.35 -4.90 7.13
CA ARG A 333 -6.69 -5.91 7.98
C ARG A 333 -5.95 -5.26 9.13
N LEU A 334 -5.10 -4.28 8.87
CA LEU A 334 -4.36 -3.57 9.93
C LEU A 334 -5.27 -2.83 10.90
N ALA A 335 -6.35 -2.22 10.40
CA ALA A 335 -7.32 -1.55 11.25
C ALA A 335 -8.09 -2.52 12.18
N ASN A 336 -8.23 -3.78 11.76
CA ASN A 336 -8.79 -4.89 12.56
C ASN A 336 -7.70 -5.71 13.29
N ALA A 337 -6.50 -5.14 13.50
CA ALA A 337 -5.39 -5.78 14.20
C ALA A 337 -4.88 -7.09 13.55
N GLN A 338 -5.16 -7.30 12.27
CA GLN A 338 -4.61 -8.40 11.49
C GLN A 338 -3.34 -7.96 10.74
N PRO A 339 -2.34 -8.82 10.57
CA PRO A 339 -1.15 -8.48 9.79
C PRO A 339 -1.48 -8.24 8.31
N GLU A 340 -0.68 -7.39 7.66
CA GLU A 340 -0.71 -7.24 6.21
C GLU A 340 -0.44 -8.59 5.53
N VAL A 341 -1.09 -8.81 4.38
CA VAL A 341 -0.75 -9.89 3.47
C VAL A 341 0.20 -9.38 2.39
N LEU A 342 1.05 -10.25 1.87
CA LEU A 342 1.97 -9.93 0.79
C LEU A 342 1.27 -10.12 -0.57
N TYR A 343 1.57 -9.23 -1.52
CA TYR A 343 1.04 -9.40 -2.87
C TYR A 343 1.69 -10.59 -3.56
N SER A 344 0.87 -11.46 -4.14
CA SER A 344 1.32 -12.60 -4.92
C SER A 344 0.92 -12.47 -6.38
N THR A 345 1.90 -12.27 -7.25
CA THR A 345 1.68 -12.29 -8.70
C THR A 345 1.18 -13.64 -9.21
N TYR A 346 1.48 -14.72 -8.52
CA TYR A 346 1.00 -16.06 -8.85
C TYR A 346 -0.50 -16.20 -8.53
N ALA A 347 -0.91 -15.82 -7.31
CA ALA A 347 -2.32 -15.81 -6.95
C ALA A 347 -3.13 -14.82 -7.80
N ALA A 348 -2.57 -13.66 -8.15
CA ALA A 348 -3.20 -12.70 -9.05
C ALA A 348 -3.46 -13.28 -10.46
N LYS A 349 -2.54 -14.11 -10.97
CA LYS A 349 -2.78 -14.83 -12.24
C LYS A 349 -3.91 -15.85 -12.12
N VAL A 350 -4.00 -16.58 -10.99
CA VAL A 350 -5.11 -17.50 -10.74
C VAL A 350 -6.42 -16.73 -10.65
N ALA A 351 -6.46 -15.66 -9.86
CA ALA A 351 -7.61 -14.80 -9.66
C ALA A 351 -8.12 -14.18 -10.99
N LEU A 352 -7.22 -13.62 -11.79
CA LEU A 352 -7.57 -13.04 -13.10
C LEU A 352 -8.09 -14.11 -14.07
N ALA A 353 -7.44 -15.28 -14.12
CA ALA A 353 -7.89 -16.38 -14.96
C ALA A 353 -9.30 -16.84 -14.57
N TYR A 354 -9.59 -16.89 -13.28
CA TYR A 354 -10.89 -17.28 -12.78
C TYR A 354 -11.96 -16.20 -12.98
N ALA A 355 -11.64 -14.93 -12.75
CA ALA A 355 -12.52 -13.81 -13.08
C ALA A 355 -12.94 -13.85 -14.56
N LYS A 356 -11.98 -14.14 -15.46
CA LYS A 356 -12.24 -14.32 -16.90
C LYS A 356 -13.11 -15.56 -17.18
N GLU A 357 -12.83 -16.68 -16.53
CA GLU A 357 -13.63 -17.92 -16.68
C GLU A 357 -15.09 -17.69 -16.30
N MET A 358 -15.33 -17.04 -15.15
CA MET A 358 -16.69 -16.69 -14.71
C MET A 358 -17.40 -15.74 -15.68
N ALA A 359 -16.69 -14.73 -16.19
CA ALA A 359 -17.25 -13.80 -17.16
C ALA A 359 -17.58 -14.49 -18.49
N ASP A 360 -16.70 -15.37 -18.97
CA ASP A 360 -16.90 -16.12 -20.24
C ASP A 360 -18.03 -17.14 -20.11
N GLY A 361 -18.13 -17.83 -18.98
CA GLY A 361 -19.17 -18.79 -18.66
C GLY A 361 -20.47 -18.17 -18.15
N ASN A 362 -20.48 -16.85 -17.89
CA ASN A 362 -21.65 -16.11 -17.39
C ASN A 362 -22.20 -16.63 -16.05
N PHE A 363 -21.29 -16.95 -15.12
CA PHE A 363 -21.60 -17.44 -13.78
C PHE A 363 -20.82 -16.67 -12.71
N LEU A 364 -21.20 -16.85 -11.44
CA LEU A 364 -20.46 -16.35 -10.26
C LEU A 364 -20.61 -17.43 -9.18
N ASP A 365 -19.58 -18.24 -8.99
CA ASP A 365 -19.55 -19.38 -8.08
C ASP A 365 -18.10 -19.70 -7.72
N HIS A 366 -17.85 -20.32 -6.57
CA HIS A 366 -16.55 -20.79 -6.15
C HIS A 366 -16.07 -22.04 -6.91
N PHE A 367 -16.98 -22.77 -7.52
CA PHE A 367 -16.68 -23.94 -8.33
C PHE A 367 -16.78 -23.64 -9.81
N SER A 368 -15.76 -23.99 -10.55
CA SER A 368 -15.81 -24.00 -12.03
C SER A 368 -16.87 -24.98 -12.53
N PRO A 369 -17.44 -24.79 -13.73
CA PRO A 369 -18.41 -25.73 -14.29
C PRO A 369 -17.91 -27.16 -14.44
N ASP A 370 -16.61 -27.37 -14.50
CA ASP A 370 -15.95 -28.67 -14.55
C ASP A 370 -15.66 -29.27 -13.14
N GLY A 371 -16.06 -28.57 -12.08
CA GLY A 371 -15.95 -28.99 -10.68
C GLY A 371 -14.67 -28.58 -9.97
N ARG A 372 -13.75 -27.85 -10.61
CA ARG A 372 -12.54 -27.35 -9.95
C ARG A 372 -12.90 -26.31 -8.88
N ASN A 373 -12.33 -26.48 -7.69
CA ASN A 373 -12.38 -25.54 -6.58
C ASN A 373 -11.17 -24.58 -6.59
N PRO A 374 -11.05 -23.59 -5.69
CA PRO A 374 -9.90 -22.68 -5.62
C PRO A 374 -8.55 -23.41 -5.50
N MET A 375 -8.46 -24.46 -4.66
CA MET A 375 -7.22 -25.23 -4.50
C MET A 375 -6.80 -25.91 -5.81
N ASP A 376 -7.75 -26.51 -6.53
CA ASP A 376 -7.47 -27.15 -7.83
C ASP A 376 -6.92 -26.14 -8.86
N ARG A 377 -7.41 -24.89 -8.82
CA ARG A 377 -6.91 -23.81 -9.70
C ARG A 377 -5.48 -23.41 -9.35
N PHE A 378 -5.13 -23.38 -8.06
CA PHE A 378 -3.76 -23.15 -7.61
C PHE A 378 -2.81 -24.27 -8.02
N GLU A 379 -3.20 -25.52 -7.77
CA GLU A 379 -2.41 -26.71 -8.16
C GLU A 379 -2.18 -26.77 -9.68
N ALA A 380 -3.17 -26.40 -10.48
CA ALA A 380 -3.04 -26.33 -11.93
C ALA A 380 -1.99 -25.29 -12.40
N GLN A 381 -1.66 -24.31 -11.56
CA GLN A 381 -0.59 -23.33 -11.77
C GLN A 381 0.73 -23.73 -11.09
N GLY A 382 0.80 -24.94 -10.52
CA GLY A 382 1.99 -25.44 -9.81
C GLY A 382 2.19 -24.83 -8.43
N ILE A 383 1.13 -24.27 -7.82
CA ILE A 383 1.18 -23.68 -6.48
C ILE A 383 0.51 -24.65 -5.51
N TYR A 384 1.31 -25.22 -4.60
CA TYR A 384 0.84 -26.15 -3.58
C TYR A 384 0.72 -25.44 -2.23
N ALA A 385 -0.40 -24.78 -2.03
CA ALA A 385 -0.70 -24.04 -0.81
C ALA A 385 -1.25 -24.96 0.28
N ALA A 386 -1.00 -24.61 1.55
CA ALA A 386 -1.63 -25.32 2.69
C ALA A 386 -3.09 -24.89 2.90
N VAL A 387 -3.38 -23.61 2.63
CA VAL A 387 -4.72 -23.01 2.74
C VAL A 387 -4.92 -22.10 1.54
N VAL A 388 -6.12 -22.15 0.96
CA VAL A 388 -6.61 -21.19 -0.04
C VAL A 388 -7.99 -20.72 0.40
N LEU A 389 -8.21 -19.40 0.39
CA LEU A 389 -9.49 -18.75 0.61
C LEU A 389 -9.80 -17.83 -0.57
N GLU A 390 -11.03 -17.84 -1.02
CA GLU A 390 -11.46 -17.06 -2.18
C GLU A 390 -12.64 -16.15 -1.82
N ASN A 391 -12.56 -14.89 -2.21
CA ASN A 391 -13.69 -13.97 -2.21
C ASN A 391 -14.04 -13.58 -3.65
N LEU A 392 -15.32 -13.62 -3.98
CA LEU A 392 -15.86 -13.26 -5.27
C LEU A 392 -16.78 -12.05 -5.17
N ALA A 393 -16.69 -11.14 -6.15
CA ALA A 393 -17.66 -10.07 -6.31
C ALA A 393 -18.00 -9.87 -7.79
N GLY A 394 -19.28 -9.61 -8.07
CA GLY A 394 -19.75 -9.37 -9.42
C GLY A 394 -20.74 -8.20 -9.48
N GLY A 395 -20.61 -7.37 -10.52
CA GLY A 395 -21.54 -6.27 -10.77
C GLY A 395 -21.14 -4.92 -10.15
N TYR A 396 -20.01 -4.85 -9.46
CA TYR A 396 -19.46 -3.60 -8.92
C TYR A 396 -18.63 -2.89 -9.98
N GLY A 397 -18.75 -1.56 -10.08
CA GLY A 397 -18.09 -0.77 -11.10
C GLY A 397 -16.64 -0.39 -10.79
N ASP A 398 -16.19 -0.61 -9.55
CA ASP A 398 -14.85 -0.30 -9.07
C ASP A 398 -14.44 -1.16 -7.86
N ALA A 399 -13.18 -1.03 -7.46
CA ALA A 399 -12.54 -1.79 -6.39
C ALA A 399 -13.12 -1.49 -5.00
N MET A 400 -13.40 -0.23 -4.70
CA MET A 400 -13.87 0.20 -3.39
C MET A 400 -15.28 -0.35 -3.11
N HIS A 401 -16.17 -0.30 -4.10
CA HIS A 401 -17.52 -0.86 -3.96
C HIS A 401 -17.50 -2.40 -3.94
N ALA A 402 -16.60 -3.06 -4.67
CA ALA A 402 -16.41 -4.51 -4.55
C ALA A 402 -15.93 -4.88 -3.13
N PHE A 403 -14.96 -4.15 -2.60
CA PHE A 403 -14.49 -4.29 -1.23
C PHE A 403 -15.62 -4.05 -0.20
N ARG A 404 -16.44 -3.01 -0.38
CA ARG A 404 -17.62 -2.78 0.44
C ARG A 404 -18.53 -3.99 0.47
N GLY A 405 -18.82 -4.57 -0.70
CA GLY A 405 -19.63 -5.78 -0.81
C GLY A 405 -19.05 -6.96 -0.04
N TRP A 406 -17.73 -7.11 0.02
CA TRP A 406 -17.07 -8.14 0.83
C TRP A 406 -17.14 -7.85 2.32
N VAL A 407 -17.00 -6.60 2.76
CA VAL A 407 -17.14 -6.24 4.20
C VAL A 407 -18.59 -6.44 4.67
N GLU A 408 -19.58 -6.12 3.83
CA GLU A 408 -21.01 -6.29 4.14
C GLU A 408 -21.49 -7.75 4.07
N SER A 409 -20.60 -8.72 3.80
CA SER A 409 -20.88 -10.16 3.80
C SER A 409 -20.02 -10.85 4.86
N GLU A 410 -20.66 -11.50 5.83
CA GLU A 410 -19.97 -12.10 7.00
C GLU A 410 -18.84 -13.05 6.60
N SER A 411 -19.10 -13.96 5.67
CA SER A 411 -18.11 -14.94 5.21
C SER A 411 -16.94 -14.31 4.46
N HIS A 412 -17.23 -13.36 3.56
CA HIS A 412 -16.17 -12.66 2.82
C HIS A 412 -15.32 -11.79 3.75
N ARG A 413 -15.98 -11.08 4.69
CA ARG A 413 -15.29 -10.29 5.72
C ARG A 413 -14.37 -11.16 6.57
N GLN A 414 -14.85 -12.32 7.03
CA GLN A 414 -14.04 -13.29 7.77
C GLN A 414 -12.85 -13.76 6.94
N GLY A 415 -13.06 -14.15 5.68
CA GLY A 415 -11.98 -14.54 4.77
C GLY A 415 -10.90 -13.49 4.61
N MET A 416 -11.27 -12.19 4.52
CA MET A 416 -10.31 -11.10 4.50
C MET A 416 -9.51 -10.93 5.81
N LEU A 417 -10.07 -11.32 6.95
CA LEU A 417 -9.47 -11.17 8.28
C LEU A 417 -8.78 -12.44 8.81
N GLU A 418 -8.93 -13.57 8.13
CA GLU A 418 -8.23 -14.81 8.48
C GLU A 418 -6.70 -14.67 8.38
N GLU A 419 -5.97 -15.54 9.07
CA GLU A 419 -4.52 -15.58 9.04
C GLU A 419 -4.04 -16.11 7.69
N ASN A 420 -3.59 -15.22 6.83
CA ASN A 420 -3.07 -15.51 5.51
C ASN A 420 -1.72 -14.82 5.30
N GLN A 421 -0.87 -15.41 4.43
CA GLN A 421 0.44 -14.85 4.09
C GLN A 421 0.38 -13.99 2.83
N TYR A 422 -0.40 -14.41 1.85
CA TYR A 422 -0.40 -13.84 0.51
C TYR A 422 -1.81 -13.55 0.02
N LEU A 423 -1.91 -12.53 -0.84
CA LEU A 423 -3.12 -12.17 -1.57
C LEU A 423 -2.78 -11.87 -3.04
N GLY A 424 -3.54 -12.46 -3.95
CA GLY A 424 -3.62 -12.03 -5.34
C GLY A 424 -5.03 -11.57 -5.67
N VAL A 425 -5.14 -10.54 -6.49
CA VAL A 425 -6.43 -10.02 -6.95
C VAL A 425 -6.49 -10.08 -8.47
N GLY A 426 -7.64 -10.45 -9.00
CA GLY A 426 -7.97 -10.41 -10.41
C GLY A 426 -9.25 -9.64 -10.66
N ALA A 427 -9.22 -8.72 -11.61
CA ALA A 427 -10.38 -7.97 -12.07
C ALA A 427 -10.61 -8.17 -13.59
N TYR A 428 -11.81 -8.50 -13.99
CA TYR A 428 -12.14 -8.71 -15.38
C TYR A 428 -13.49 -8.08 -15.75
N TYR A 429 -13.57 -7.57 -16.97
CA TYR A 429 -14.78 -6.96 -17.53
C TYR A 429 -15.21 -7.64 -18.82
N LYS A 430 -16.50 -7.94 -18.91
CA LYS A 430 -17.13 -8.42 -20.13
C LYS A 430 -18.54 -7.85 -20.26
N GLN A 431 -18.71 -6.89 -21.15
CA GLN A 431 -19.97 -6.16 -21.33
C GLN A 431 -21.20 -7.07 -21.54
N ALA A 432 -21.01 -8.17 -22.27
CA ALA A 432 -22.10 -9.09 -22.60
C ALA A 432 -22.42 -10.11 -21.51
N SER A 433 -21.70 -10.12 -20.36
CA SER A 433 -21.96 -11.01 -19.25
C SER A 433 -22.97 -10.42 -18.27
N ARG A 434 -23.54 -11.29 -17.42
CA ARG A 434 -24.58 -10.92 -16.42
C ARG A 434 -24.12 -9.83 -15.45
N TYR A 435 -22.88 -9.94 -14.97
CA TYR A 435 -22.35 -9.05 -13.95
C TYR A 435 -21.49 -7.94 -14.53
N ARG A 436 -21.01 -8.06 -15.73
CA ARG A 436 -20.09 -7.18 -16.44
C ARG A 436 -18.72 -7.10 -15.81
N TYR A 437 -18.61 -6.75 -14.53
CA TYR A 437 -17.39 -6.73 -13.75
C TYR A 437 -17.33 -7.95 -12.83
N TYR A 438 -16.15 -8.56 -12.74
CA TYR A 438 -15.86 -9.69 -11.88
C TYR A 438 -14.57 -9.43 -11.14
N PHE A 439 -14.62 -9.56 -9.82
CA PHE A 439 -13.48 -9.42 -8.92
C PHE A 439 -13.27 -10.72 -8.16
N VAL A 440 -12.01 -11.11 -8.04
CA VAL A 440 -11.58 -12.31 -7.32
C VAL A 440 -10.43 -11.94 -6.41
N GLN A 441 -10.55 -12.25 -5.12
CA GLN A 441 -9.44 -12.25 -4.17
C GLN A 441 -9.06 -13.71 -3.89
N GLU A 442 -7.78 -14.03 -4.08
CA GLU A 442 -7.21 -15.34 -3.76
C GLU A 442 -6.18 -15.16 -2.64
N PHE A 443 -6.58 -15.54 -1.43
CA PHE A 443 -5.68 -15.61 -0.28
C PHE A 443 -5.08 -17.00 -0.17
N TYR A 444 -3.82 -17.08 0.22
CA TYR A 444 -3.21 -18.37 0.50
C TYR A 444 -2.07 -18.29 1.51
N SER A 445 -1.77 -19.44 2.12
CA SER A 445 -0.60 -19.65 2.96
C SER A 445 0.16 -20.88 2.52
N MET A 446 1.49 -20.80 2.59
CA MET A 446 2.36 -21.95 2.43
C MET A 446 2.53 -22.69 3.77
N SER A 447 2.82 -23.97 3.72
CA SER A 447 3.07 -24.82 4.90
C SER A 447 4.37 -24.43 5.63
#